data_c06bd361bfbcb324b66c860844c3a53f
#
_entry.id   c06bd361bfbcb324b66c860844c3a53f
#
_cell.length_a   1.000
_cell.length_b   1.000
_cell.length_c   1.000
_cell.angle_alpha   90.00
_cell.angle_beta   90.00
_cell.angle_gamma   90.00
#
_symmetry.space_group_name_H-M   'P 1'
#
loop_
_entity.id
_entity.type
_entity.pdbx_description
1 polymer ?
#
loop_
_entity_poly.entity_id
_entity_poly.type
_entity_poly.pdbx_seq_one_letter_code
_entity_poly.pdbx_strand_id
1 'polypeptide(L)'
;NPMKEKGFVPGDFSKENYDKVDLHRPYVDQIVLVNDEGKPMYRQSDLIDVWFDSGSMPYAQLHYPFEGEMASGLSLKNAEGQTLTGEDARQAMVQSNYVGTPIPPAFFPADFINEGVDQTRGWFFTLHAIATMVFDSVAFKNVISTGLVLDAKGNKMSKHLGNVKNPFDMIERYGADAVRFYMMTNSSPWDNLKFDEEGVDEVRRKFFGTLYNTYSFFALYANVDDFQPTGCFDKTKLKDAPEIDRWIISKLHSLIKGVEDDLNNFDPTRAGRLIDTFVNDDLSNWYVRLNRKRFWGKEMSEDKLSAYNTLYECLLTISKLAAPFIPFFADQLYADLGGTLASVHLDKFPKVDQSLIDVDLEARMEIAQKLTSMVLALRRKVNIKVRQPLQQIMIPATSEEQKRRIEAVADLVKNEVNIKEVNFIEGQGMLVKKIKCNFRTMGKKFGKLMKGIANYMNNVSQDDIAMLEKNGQLTFSVDQQEVTVSREDVEIVSEDIPGWLVANEGN
;
A
#
# COMPACT_ATOMS: atom_id res chain seq x y z
N ASN A 1 15.84 48.52 28.49
CA ASN A 1 15.10 47.50 27.75
C ASN A 1 16.09 46.59 27.01
N PRO A 2 16.20 45.30 27.39
CA PRO A 2 17.15 44.35 26.81
C PRO A 2 17.08 44.25 25.27
N MET A 3 15.90 44.43 24.69
CA MET A 3 15.71 44.42 23.24
C MET A 3 16.42 45.62 22.59
N LYS A 4 16.31 46.81 23.18
CA LYS A 4 16.95 48.02 22.66
C LYS A 4 18.46 47.94 22.77
N GLU A 5 18.99 47.41 23.87
CA GLU A 5 20.42 47.22 24.10
C GLU A 5 21.08 46.25 23.12
N LYS A 6 20.30 45.23 22.65
CA LYS A 6 20.76 44.29 21.62
C LYS A 6 20.54 44.79 20.19
N GLY A 7 20.02 46.01 20.02
CA GLY A 7 19.80 46.62 18.70
C GLY A 7 18.62 46.03 17.95
N PHE A 8 17.62 45.47 18.66
CA PHE A 8 16.36 45.03 18.04
C PHE A 8 15.59 46.24 17.52
N VAL A 9 15.09 46.13 16.30
CA VAL A 9 14.32 47.19 15.63
C VAL A 9 12.86 46.74 15.54
N PRO A 10 11.91 47.42 16.24
CA PRO A 10 10.49 47.10 16.12
C PRO A 10 9.98 47.33 14.68
N GLY A 11 9.22 46.37 14.16
CA GLY A 11 8.69 46.42 12.78
C GLY A 11 9.63 45.83 11.72
N ASP A 12 10.84 45.43 12.08
CA ASP A 12 11.72 44.64 11.23
C ASP A 12 11.52 43.14 11.52
N PHE A 13 10.89 42.42 10.62
CA PHE A 13 10.56 41.00 10.72
C PHE A 13 11.67 40.08 10.14
N SER A 14 12.85 40.62 9.88
CA SER A 14 13.98 39.81 9.41
C SER A 14 14.45 38.81 10.48
N LYS A 15 14.95 37.66 10.03
CA LYS A 15 15.52 36.64 10.91
C LYS A 15 16.67 37.21 11.74
N GLU A 16 17.53 38.04 11.13
CA GLU A 16 18.67 38.68 11.75
C GLU A 16 18.29 39.63 12.88
N ASN A 17 17.09 40.23 12.80
CA ASN A 17 16.58 41.08 13.86
C ASN A 17 16.02 40.25 15.03
N TYR A 18 15.31 39.16 14.73
CA TYR A 18 14.76 38.27 15.76
C TYR A 18 15.83 37.45 16.48
N ASP A 19 16.91 37.07 15.82
CA ASP A 19 18.05 36.36 16.44
C ASP A 19 18.77 37.19 17.52
N LYS A 20 18.51 38.50 17.59
CA LYS A 20 19.03 39.38 18.63
C LYS A 20 18.32 39.22 19.98
N VAL A 21 17.16 38.57 20.01
CA VAL A 21 16.32 38.48 21.22
C VAL A 21 16.08 37.03 21.56
N ASP A 22 16.50 36.63 22.76
CA ASP A 22 16.17 35.33 23.32
C ASP A 22 14.80 35.41 23.99
N LEU A 23 13.83 34.68 23.44
CA LEU A 23 12.45 34.61 23.95
C LEU A 23 12.25 33.52 25.01
N HIS A 24 13.30 32.78 25.41
CA HIS A 24 13.22 31.83 26.50
C HIS A 24 13.29 32.52 27.87
N ARG A 25 12.80 31.87 28.88
CA ARG A 25 12.97 32.28 30.26
C ARG A 25 14.43 32.05 30.70
N PRO A 26 15.02 32.93 31.50
CA PRO A 26 14.45 34.16 32.14
C PRO A 26 14.50 35.42 31.28
N TYR A 27 15.04 35.39 30.09
CA TYR A 27 15.33 36.57 29.27
C TYR A 27 14.06 37.30 28.85
N VAL A 28 13.03 36.56 28.41
CA VAL A 28 11.74 37.13 27.98
C VAL A 28 11.00 37.86 29.12
N ASP A 29 11.22 37.48 30.38
CA ASP A 29 10.59 38.12 31.54
C ASP A 29 11.07 39.55 31.75
N GLN A 30 12.18 39.93 31.13
CA GLN A 30 12.76 41.29 31.20
C GLN A 30 12.18 42.23 30.12
N ILE A 31 11.39 41.70 29.19
CA ILE A 31 10.77 42.47 28.12
C ILE A 31 9.47 43.06 28.64
N VAL A 32 9.38 44.38 28.66
CA VAL A 32 8.19 45.13 29.06
C VAL A 32 7.61 45.75 27.80
N LEU A 33 6.40 45.37 27.45
CA LEU A 33 5.62 45.98 26.36
C LEU A 33 4.88 47.22 26.88
N VAL A 34 4.35 48.01 25.97
CA VAL A 34 3.55 49.19 26.30
C VAL A 34 2.28 49.15 25.48
N ASN A 35 1.13 49.33 26.12
CA ASN A 35 -0.14 49.42 25.43
C ASN A 35 -0.33 50.79 24.73
N ASP A 36 -1.39 50.96 23.99
CA ASP A 36 -1.71 52.18 23.26
C ASP A 36 -1.84 53.43 24.14
N GLU A 37 -2.17 53.25 25.44
CA GLU A 37 -2.23 54.32 26.45
C GLU A 37 -0.87 54.64 27.08
N GLY A 38 0.22 53.97 26.66
CA GLY A 38 1.55 54.14 27.22
C GLY A 38 1.77 53.43 28.56
N LYS A 39 0.86 52.54 28.99
CA LYS A 39 1.02 51.81 30.24
C LYS A 39 1.84 50.53 30.02
N PRO A 40 2.73 50.18 30.99
CA PRO A 40 3.53 48.98 30.89
C PRO A 40 2.70 47.70 30.98
N MET A 41 3.01 46.73 30.12
CA MET A 41 2.44 45.38 30.14
C MET A 41 3.56 44.39 30.47
N TYR A 42 3.32 43.55 31.44
CA TYR A 42 4.24 42.53 31.89
C TYR A 42 3.75 41.16 31.48
N ARG A 43 4.68 40.28 31.12
CA ARG A 43 4.37 38.90 30.80
C ARG A 43 3.77 38.18 32.01
N GLN A 44 2.69 37.47 31.83
CA GLN A 44 2.14 36.60 32.85
C GLN A 44 3.09 35.43 33.12
N SER A 45 3.19 35.00 34.37
CA SER A 45 4.05 33.88 34.79
C SER A 45 3.52 32.52 34.31
N ASP A 46 2.20 32.45 34.18
CA ASP A 46 1.55 31.23 33.72
C ASP A 46 1.72 31.05 32.22
N LEU A 47 1.92 29.79 31.80
CA LEU A 47 1.99 29.40 30.40
C LEU A 47 0.64 28.85 29.97
N ILE A 48 0.20 29.21 28.77
CA ILE A 48 -0.85 28.46 28.09
C ILE A 48 -0.28 27.06 27.81
N ASP A 49 -1.11 26.06 27.99
CA ASP A 49 -0.75 24.67 27.74
C ASP A 49 -0.27 24.50 26.29
N VAL A 50 0.92 23.94 26.12
CA VAL A 50 1.49 23.60 24.80
C VAL A 50 0.53 22.77 23.94
N TRP A 51 -0.29 21.96 24.57
CA TRP A 51 -1.31 21.17 23.88
C TRP A 51 -2.44 22.02 23.32
N PHE A 52 -2.72 23.20 23.91
CA PHE A 52 -3.64 24.17 23.32
C PHE A 52 -3.06 24.73 22.01
N ASP A 53 -1.78 25.11 21.99
CA ASP A 53 -1.12 25.63 20.79
C ASP A 53 -1.14 24.59 19.67
N SER A 54 -0.76 23.37 19.97
CA SER A 54 -0.76 22.26 18.99
C SER A 54 -2.18 21.89 18.52
N GLY A 55 -3.17 21.96 19.42
CA GLY A 55 -4.57 21.67 19.11
C GLY A 55 -5.25 22.75 18.28
N SER A 56 -4.74 24.00 18.32
CA SER A 56 -5.24 25.11 17.50
C SER A 56 -4.57 25.23 16.13
N MET A 57 -3.56 24.42 15.84
CA MET A 57 -2.76 24.50 14.62
C MET A 57 -3.58 24.59 13.31
N PRO A 58 -4.68 23.84 13.11
CA PRO A 58 -5.41 23.85 11.84
C PRO A 58 -5.87 25.23 11.38
N TYR A 59 -6.19 26.11 12.31
CA TYR A 59 -6.64 27.47 12.04
C TYR A 59 -5.62 28.52 12.45
N ALA A 60 -4.80 28.27 13.46
CA ALA A 60 -3.76 29.19 13.90
C ALA A 60 -2.67 29.40 12.83
N GLN A 61 -2.31 28.37 12.05
CA GLN A 61 -1.36 28.48 10.94
C GLN A 61 -1.79 29.46 9.84
N LEU A 62 -3.07 29.76 9.76
CA LEU A 62 -3.66 30.67 8.76
C LEU A 62 -3.98 32.03 9.37
N HIS A 63 -3.56 32.24 10.63
CA HIS A 63 -3.89 33.42 11.40
C HIS A 63 -5.41 33.73 11.49
N TYR A 64 -6.21 32.66 11.41
CA TYR A 64 -7.65 32.75 11.53
C TYR A 64 -8.05 33.21 12.96
N PRO A 65 -9.00 34.13 13.12
CA PRO A 65 -9.83 34.80 12.10
C PRO A 65 -9.28 36.18 11.67
N PHE A 66 -8.01 36.49 11.95
CA PHE A 66 -7.50 37.86 11.92
C PHE A 66 -6.96 38.32 10.58
N GLU A 67 -6.40 37.44 9.76
CA GLU A 67 -5.76 37.78 8.48
C GLU A 67 -6.05 36.76 7.37
N GLY A 68 -5.76 37.16 6.11
CA GLY A 68 -5.76 36.31 4.93
C GLY A 68 -7.14 36.01 4.33
N GLU A 69 -7.16 35.12 3.34
CA GLU A 69 -8.40 34.68 2.66
C GLU A 69 -9.42 34.05 3.63
N MET A 70 -8.94 33.52 4.73
CA MET A 70 -9.75 32.92 5.78
C MET A 70 -10.59 33.94 6.53
N ALA A 71 -10.06 35.14 6.78
CA ALA A 71 -10.81 36.23 7.39
C ALA A 71 -11.97 36.69 6.50
N SER A 72 -11.81 36.62 5.17
CA SER A 72 -12.88 36.98 4.23
C SER A 72 -14.03 35.97 4.21
N GLY A 73 -13.75 34.71 4.60
CA GLY A 73 -14.74 33.64 4.72
C GLY A 73 -15.43 33.56 6.08
N LEU A 74 -14.99 34.36 7.07
CA LEU A 74 -15.62 34.40 8.39
C LEU A 74 -17.04 34.89 8.29
N SER A 75 -17.98 34.13 8.85
CA SER A 75 -19.40 34.49 8.91
C SER A 75 -19.95 34.20 10.32
N LEU A 76 -20.55 35.20 10.92
CA LEU A 76 -21.15 35.16 12.27
C LEU A 76 -22.54 35.77 12.26
N LYS A 77 -23.33 35.53 13.29
CA LYS A 77 -24.54 36.28 13.53
C LYS A 77 -24.32 37.25 14.69
N ASN A 78 -24.79 38.50 14.53
CA ASN A 78 -24.84 39.44 15.65
C ASN A 78 -26.04 39.17 16.56
N ALA A 79 -26.16 39.92 17.65
CA ALA A 79 -27.25 39.77 18.63
C ALA A 79 -28.63 40.02 18.01
N GLU A 80 -28.71 40.76 16.91
CA GLU A 80 -29.92 41.07 16.16
C GLU A 80 -30.26 40.01 15.10
N GLY A 81 -29.42 38.93 14.97
CA GLY A 81 -29.60 37.83 14.03
C GLY A 81 -29.16 38.12 12.60
N GLN A 82 -28.50 39.26 12.37
CA GLN A 82 -27.93 39.60 11.05
C GLN A 82 -26.63 38.83 10.83
N THR A 83 -26.40 38.37 9.60
CA THR A 83 -25.14 37.71 9.23
C THR A 83 -24.08 38.78 8.99
N LEU A 84 -23.01 38.70 9.76
CA LEU A 84 -21.78 39.46 9.58
C LEU A 84 -20.79 38.63 8.81
N THR A 85 -20.00 39.23 7.92
CA THR A 85 -18.96 38.55 7.13
C THR A 85 -17.67 39.35 7.10
N GLY A 86 -16.56 38.70 6.86
CA GLY A 86 -15.25 39.34 6.74
C GLY A 86 -14.84 40.18 7.93
N GLU A 87 -14.47 41.43 7.71
CA GLU A 87 -13.99 42.34 8.77
C GLU A 87 -15.07 42.62 9.85
N ASP A 88 -16.34 42.78 9.49
CA ASP A 88 -17.42 43.00 10.45
C ASP A 88 -17.60 41.81 11.41
N ALA A 89 -17.49 40.59 10.85
CA ALA A 89 -17.52 39.36 11.66
C ALA A 89 -16.29 39.28 12.58
N ARG A 90 -15.10 39.63 12.09
CA ARG A 90 -13.87 39.69 12.89
C ARG A 90 -13.99 40.69 14.06
N GLN A 91 -14.49 41.88 13.80
CA GLN A 91 -14.71 42.89 14.83
C GLN A 91 -15.73 42.44 15.88
N ALA A 92 -16.83 41.80 15.44
CA ALA A 92 -17.82 41.22 16.34
C ALA A 92 -17.21 40.15 17.25
N MET A 93 -16.31 39.28 16.72
CA MET A 93 -15.60 38.32 17.55
C MET A 93 -14.71 38.97 18.60
N VAL A 94 -13.89 39.94 18.21
CA VAL A 94 -13.00 40.68 19.13
C VAL A 94 -13.79 41.37 20.25
N GLN A 95 -14.95 41.92 19.91
CA GLN A 95 -15.83 42.62 20.88
C GLN A 95 -16.75 41.67 21.62
N SER A 96 -16.69 40.36 21.36
CA SER A 96 -17.64 39.36 21.90
C SER A 96 -19.11 39.67 21.61
N ASN A 97 -19.36 40.36 20.51
CA ASN A 97 -20.70 40.85 20.12
C ASN A 97 -21.30 39.99 18.98
N TYR A 98 -21.32 38.67 19.18
CA TYR A 98 -21.94 37.74 18.25
C TYR A 98 -22.74 36.65 18.98
N VAL A 99 -23.66 36.01 18.26
CA VAL A 99 -24.49 34.92 18.76
C VAL A 99 -24.28 33.68 17.90
N GLY A 100 -24.06 32.55 18.55
CA GLY A 100 -23.85 31.25 17.91
C GLY A 100 -22.41 30.87 17.78
N THR A 101 -22.16 29.79 17.05
CA THR A 101 -20.82 29.18 16.82
C THR A 101 -20.19 29.83 15.61
N PRO A 102 -18.88 30.21 15.68
CA PRO A 102 -18.14 30.69 14.50
C PRO A 102 -18.19 29.65 13.38
N ILE A 103 -18.33 30.11 12.13
CA ILE A 103 -18.26 29.22 10.96
C ILE A 103 -16.80 28.90 10.72
N PRO A 104 -16.44 27.60 10.74
CA PRO A 104 -15.06 27.21 10.51
C PRO A 104 -14.63 27.49 9.07
N PRO A 105 -13.29 27.56 8.80
CA PRO A 105 -12.75 27.66 7.47
C PRO A 105 -13.23 26.55 6.54
N ALA A 106 -13.31 26.82 5.23
CA ALA A 106 -13.83 25.87 4.24
C ALA A 106 -13.06 24.52 4.18
N PHE A 107 -11.76 24.51 4.54
CA PHE A 107 -10.93 23.28 4.60
C PHE A 107 -11.03 22.54 5.94
N PHE A 108 -11.77 23.10 6.92
CA PHE A 108 -11.97 22.47 8.21
C PHE A 108 -13.33 21.76 8.25
N PRO A 109 -13.44 20.54 8.81
CA PRO A 109 -12.40 19.73 9.45
C PRO A 109 -11.40 19.16 8.45
N ALA A 110 -10.19 18.80 8.91
CA ALA A 110 -9.16 18.16 8.10
C ALA A 110 -9.67 16.85 7.47
N ASP A 111 -9.29 16.57 6.23
CA ASP A 111 -9.72 15.33 5.58
C ASP A 111 -9.06 14.11 6.20
N PHE A 112 -7.79 14.22 6.63
CA PHE A 112 -7.01 13.13 7.18
C PHE A 112 -5.90 13.61 8.11
N ILE A 113 -5.69 12.88 9.22
CA ILE A 113 -4.52 13.02 10.09
C ILE A 113 -3.90 11.66 10.40
N ASN A 114 -2.60 11.64 10.71
CA ASN A 114 -1.87 10.42 11.05
C ASN A 114 -0.78 10.71 12.07
N GLU A 115 -0.80 10.01 13.21
CA GLU A 115 0.22 10.06 14.25
C GLU A 115 0.23 8.73 15.05
N GLY A 116 1.15 8.62 16.00
CA GLY A 116 1.25 7.45 16.87
C GLY A 116 0.05 7.26 17.81
N VAL A 117 -0.16 6.04 18.27
CA VAL A 117 -1.28 5.65 19.15
C VAL A 117 -1.29 6.41 20.48
N ASP A 118 -0.16 6.92 20.94
CA ASP A 118 -0.04 7.74 22.15
C ASP A 118 -0.76 9.07 22.01
N GLN A 119 -0.97 9.58 20.80
CA GLN A 119 -1.68 10.83 20.52
C GLN A 119 -3.18 10.76 20.76
N THR A 120 -3.74 9.60 21.03
CA THR A 120 -5.12 9.46 21.53
C THR A 120 -5.36 10.18 22.87
N ARG A 121 -4.28 10.37 23.65
CA ARG A 121 -4.27 11.16 24.90
C ARG A 121 -3.41 12.43 24.81
N GLY A 122 -3.15 12.90 23.61
CA GLY A 122 -2.36 14.08 23.30
C GLY A 122 -3.01 14.88 22.18
N TRP A 123 -2.36 14.96 21.05
CA TRP A 123 -2.75 15.82 19.94
C TRP A 123 -4.15 15.52 19.37
N PHE A 124 -4.53 14.27 19.19
CA PHE A 124 -5.88 13.92 18.69
C PHE A 124 -6.97 14.44 19.63
N PHE A 125 -6.76 14.32 20.95
CA PHE A 125 -7.69 14.82 21.96
C PHE A 125 -7.78 16.34 21.92
N THR A 126 -6.65 17.06 21.91
CA THR A 126 -6.65 18.53 21.96
C THR A 126 -7.19 19.16 20.69
N LEU A 127 -6.87 18.61 19.51
CA LEU A 127 -7.51 18.99 18.25
C LEU A 127 -9.03 18.91 18.35
N HIS A 128 -9.53 17.78 18.83
CA HIS A 128 -10.97 17.52 18.88
C HIS A 128 -11.67 18.36 19.95
N ALA A 129 -11.05 18.51 21.13
CA ALA A 129 -11.59 19.31 22.22
C ALA A 129 -11.75 20.79 21.82
N ILE A 130 -10.72 21.39 21.21
CA ILE A 130 -10.77 22.79 20.77
C ILE A 130 -11.77 22.96 19.62
N ALA A 131 -11.76 22.07 18.64
CA ALA A 131 -12.71 22.11 17.53
C ALA A 131 -14.16 22.03 18.00
N THR A 132 -14.46 21.16 18.95
CA THR A 132 -15.79 21.02 19.53
C THR A 132 -16.20 22.28 20.30
N MET A 133 -15.30 22.83 21.11
CA MET A 133 -15.62 24.04 21.92
C MET A 133 -15.80 25.29 21.05
N VAL A 134 -15.02 25.43 19.98
CA VAL A 134 -15.00 26.65 19.15
C VAL A 134 -16.00 26.56 17.99
N PHE A 135 -16.08 25.42 17.32
CA PHE A 135 -16.83 25.27 16.08
C PHE A 135 -18.01 24.29 16.15
N ASP A 136 -18.24 23.65 17.30
CA ASP A 136 -19.22 22.55 17.45
C ASP A 136 -19.05 21.48 16.35
N SER A 137 -17.82 21.12 16.06
CA SER A 137 -17.45 20.25 14.95
C SER A 137 -16.34 19.27 15.34
N VAL A 138 -16.21 18.19 14.57
CA VAL A 138 -15.02 17.33 14.63
C VAL A 138 -13.80 18.08 14.06
N ALA A 139 -12.60 17.76 14.51
CA ALA A 139 -11.36 18.37 14.00
C ALA A 139 -10.90 17.74 12.68
N PHE A 140 -11.23 16.49 12.46
CA PHE A 140 -10.80 15.68 11.32
C PHE A 140 -11.86 14.63 10.97
N LYS A 141 -11.91 14.25 9.68
CA LYS A 141 -12.85 13.26 9.15
C LYS A 141 -12.31 11.84 9.26
N ASN A 142 -11.00 11.67 9.04
CA ASN A 142 -10.31 10.38 9.04
C ASN A 142 -9.01 10.47 9.85
N VAL A 143 -8.66 9.38 10.51
CA VAL A 143 -7.43 9.27 11.29
C VAL A 143 -6.84 7.86 11.18
N ILE A 144 -5.53 7.77 10.95
CA ILE A 144 -4.77 6.57 11.22
C ILE A 144 -3.97 6.77 12.50
N SER A 145 -4.21 5.89 13.47
CA SER A 145 -3.42 5.79 14.70
C SER A 145 -2.37 4.70 14.48
N THR A 146 -1.11 5.11 14.25
CA THR A 146 -0.05 4.15 13.93
C THR A 146 0.39 3.35 15.14
N GLY A 147 0.67 2.08 14.89
CA GLY A 147 1.28 1.17 15.87
C GLY A 147 2.74 1.53 16.17
N LEU A 148 3.33 0.82 17.13
CA LEU A 148 4.73 1.02 17.52
C LEU A 148 5.67 0.29 16.57
N VAL A 149 6.86 0.89 16.36
CA VAL A 149 7.97 0.19 15.73
C VAL A 149 8.72 -0.60 16.80
N LEU A 150 8.73 -1.92 16.66
CA LEU A 150 9.36 -2.89 17.56
C LEU A 150 10.63 -3.43 16.92
N ASP A 151 11.50 -4.05 17.72
CA ASP A 151 12.63 -4.80 17.17
C ASP A 151 12.17 -6.09 16.43
N ALA A 152 13.06 -6.78 15.74
CA ALA A 152 12.75 -8.00 14.99
C ALA A 152 12.13 -9.11 15.87
N LYS A 153 12.37 -9.10 17.19
CA LYS A 153 11.79 -10.03 18.15
C LYS A 153 10.43 -9.59 18.69
N GLY A 154 10.01 -8.37 18.37
CA GLY A 154 8.74 -7.78 18.83
C GLY A 154 8.85 -7.07 20.18
N ASN A 155 10.05 -6.71 20.65
CA ASN A 155 10.23 -5.92 21.85
C ASN A 155 10.23 -4.44 21.54
N LYS A 156 9.74 -3.61 22.49
CA LYS A 156 9.81 -2.15 22.37
C LYS A 156 11.27 -1.71 22.28
N MET A 157 11.59 -0.87 21.31
CA MET A 157 12.91 -0.28 21.17
C MET A 157 13.19 0.72 22.29
N SER A 158 14.34 0.61 22.93
CA SER A 158 14.79 1.56 23.93
C SER A 158 16.32 1.67 23.94
N LYS A 159 16.84 2.88 24.24
CA LYS A 159 18.29 3.10 24.39
C LYS A 159 18.90 2.23 25.48
N HIS A 160 18.11 1.95 26.53
CA HIS A 160 18.56 1.11 27.65
C HIS A 160 18.79 -0.35 27.23
N LEU A 161 17.97 -0.89 26.35
CA LEU A 161 18.11 -2.25 25.82
C LEU A 161 19.11 -2.36 24.67
N GLY A 162 19.61 -1.21 24.14
CA GLY A 162 20.53 -1.19 23.01
C GLY A 162 19.97 -1.74 21.70
N ASN A 163 18.65 -1.88 21.60
CA ASN A 163 17.96 -2.44 20.43
C ASN A 163 17.37 -1.37 19.49
N VAL A 164 17.69 -0.10 19.73
CA VAL A 164 17.27 1.03 18.86
C VAL A 164 18.06 0.97 17.57
N LYS A 165 17.36 1.04 16.45
CA LYS A 165 17.96 1.22 15.12
C LYS A 165 18.00 2.71 14.79
N ASN A 166 19.15 3.19 14.33
CA ASN A 166 19.29 4.55 13.84
C ASN A 166 18.73 4.61 12.41
N PRO A 167 17.70 5.43 12.14
CA PRO A 167 17.12 5.52 10.79
C PRO A 167 18.14 5.97 9.73
N PHE A 168 19.07 6.85 10.08
CA PHE A 168 20.07 7.36 9.13
C PHE A 168 21.05 6.25 8.69
N ASP A 169 21.46 5.36 9.60
CA ASP A 169 22.32 4.22 9.26
C ASP A 169 21.58 3.26 8.30
N MET A 170 20.26 3.10 8.48
CA MET A 170 19.43 2.28 7.61
C MET A 170 19.30 2.93 6.22
N ILE A 171 19.08 4.25 6.17
CA ILE A 171 18.97 5.00 4.92
C ILE A 171 20.30 4.99 4.16
N GLU A 172 21.43 5.17 4.83
CA GLU A 172 22.75 5.10 4.21
C GLU A 172 23.04 3.73 3.62
N ARG A 173 22.64 2.67 4.32
CA ARG A 173 22.96 1.29 3.96
C ARG A 173 22.03 0.71 2.89
N TYR A 174 20.76 1.01 2.95
CA TYR A 174 19.73 0.38 2.10
C TYR A 174 19.04 1.35 1.14
N GLY A 175 19.18 2.66 1.36
CA GLY A 175 18.46 3.71 0.65
C GLY A 175 17.13 4.06 1.34
N ALA A 176 16.73 5.32 1.25
CA ALA A 176 15.51 5.82 1.88
C ALA A 176 14.26 5.10 1.37
N ASP A 177 14.17 4.87 0.07
CA ASP A 177 12.99 4.24 -0.55
C ASP A 177 12.81 2.78 -0.13
N ALA A 178 13.91 2.02 0.06
CA ALA A 178 13.81 0.64 0.52
C ALA A 178 13.29 0.57 1.97
N VAL A 179 13.75 1.46 2.84
CA VAL A 179 13.27 1.57 4.21
C VAL A 179 11.79 1.98 4.23
N ARG A 180 11.40 3.00 3.46
CA ARG A 180 10.02 3.47 3.33
C ARG A 180 9.09 2.36 2.84
N PHE A 181 9.44 1.72 1.74
CA PHE A 181 8.61 0.67 1.13
C PHE A 181 8.45 -0.52 2.09
N TYR A 182 9.52 -0.95 2.75
CA TYR A 182 9.45 -1.99 3.78
C TYR A 182 8.49 -1.60 4.91
N MET A 183 8.63 -0.39 5.46
CA MET A 183 7.77 0.04 6.57
C MET A 183 6.30 0.13 6.18
N MET A 184 6.00 0.54 4.95
CA MET A 184 4.63 0.68 4.46
C MET A 184 3.99 -0.64 4.04
N THR A 185 4.78 -1.63 3.59
CA THR A 185 4.24 -2.89 3.05
C THR A 185 4.34 -4.07 4.01
N ASN A 186 5.19 -4.00 5.04
CA ASN A 186 5.42 -5.12 5.95
C ASN A 186 4.23 -5.39 6.88
N SER A 187 3.62 -4.34 7.45
CA SER A 187 2.42 -4.46 8.29
C SER A 187 1.50 -3.27 8.08
N SER A 188 0.20 -3.45 8.39
CA SER A 188 -0.76 -2.35 8.34
C SER A 188 -0.37 -1.22 9.28
N PRO A 189 -0.65 0.05 8.94
CA PRO A 189 -0.19 1.19 9.75
C PRO A 189 -0.64 1.17 11.21
N TRP A 190 -1.82 0.62 11.47
CA TRP A 190 -2.40 0.50 12.83
C TRP A 190 -1.86 -0.70 13.63
N ASP A 191 -1.10 -1.60 13.01
CA ASP A 191 -0.45 -2.71 13.68
C ASP A 191 0.98 -2.36 14.09
N ASN A 192 1.50 -3.06 15.10
CA ASN A 192 2.89 -2.90 15.48
C ASN A 192 3.81 -3.47 14.40
N LEU A 193 4.74 -2.66 13.93
CA LEU A 193 5.75 -3.04 12.94
C LEU A 193 6.94 -3.70 13.63
N LYS A 194 7.26 -4.94 13.31
CA LYS A 194 8.54 -5.56 13.65
C LYS A 194 9.57 -5.16 12.61
N PHE A 195 10.50 -4.29 13.01
CA PHE A 195 11.55 -3.83 12.12
C PHE A 195 12.69 -4.83 12.06
N ASP A 196 12.89 -5.41 10.88
CA ASP A 196 13.94 -6.36 10.56
C ASP A 196 14.78 -5.86 9.39
N GLU A 197 16.11 -5.76 9.61
CA GLU A 197 17.04 -5.32 8.57
C GLU A 197 17.10 -6.29 7.38
N GLU A 198 16.97 -7.60 7.63
CA GLU A 198 16.93 -8.60 6.56
C GLU A 198 15.72 -8.40 5.66
N GLY A 199 14.58 -8.01 6.23
CA GLY A 199 13.37 -7.66 5.48
C GLY A 199 13.55 -6.41 4.61
N VAL A 200 14.26 -5.39 5.10
CA VAL A 200 14.62 -4.21 4.29
C VAL A 200 15.53 -4.59 3.12
N ASP A 201 16.54 -5.43 3.38
CA ASP A 201 17.44 -5.92 2.33
C ASP A 201 16.70 -6.82 1.32
N GLU A 202 15.72 -7.60 1.76
CA GLU A 202 14.88 -8.40 0.89
C GLU A 202 14.07 -7.52 -0.07
N VAL A 203 13.45 -6.46 0.42
CA VAL A 203 12.75 -5.45 -0.39
C VAL A 203 13.71 -4.83 -1.41
N ARG A 204 14.89 -4.39 -0.97
CA ARG A 204 15.92 -3.83 -1.86
C ARG A 204 16.29 -4.79 -2.99
N ARG A 205 16.52 -6.06 -2.68
CA ARG A 205 16.92 -7.06 -3.67
C ARG A 205 15.77 -7.53 -4.56
N LYS A 206 14.61 -7.80 -3.97
CA LYS A 206 13.48 -8.38 -4.70
C LYS A 206 12.69 -7.30 -5.44
N PHE A 207 12.15 -6.32 -4.76
CA PHE A 207 11.31 -5.30 -5.40
C PHE A 207 12.14 -4.34 -6.26
N PHE A 208 13.09 -3.62 -5.65
CA PHE A 208 13.89 -2.64 -6.40
C PHE A 208 14.80 -3.31 -7.42
N GLY A 209 15.42 -4.44 -7.06
CA GLY A 209 16.24 -5.21 -8.00
C GLY A 209 15.44 -5.67 -9.21
N THR A 210 14.21 -6.14 -9.03
CA THR A 210 13.33 -6.57 -10.11
C THR A 210 12.89 -5.40 -10.99
N LEU A 211 12.42 -4.32 -10.38
CA LEU A 211 11.98 -3.12 -11.11
C LEU A 211 13.12 -2.50 -11.91
N TYR A 212 14.30 -2.35 -11.29
CA TYR A 212 15.50 -1.86 -11.96
C TYR A 212 15.94 -2.75 -13.12
N ASN A 213 15.96 -4.07 -12.94
CA ASN A 213 16.32 -5.00 -14.00
C ASN A 213 15.31 -4.98 -15.15
N THR A 214 14.03 -4.79 -14.85
CA THR A 214 12.96 -4.66 -15.86
C THR A 214 13.15 -3.38 -16.68
N TYR A 215 13.41 -2.26 -16.00
CA TYR A 215 13.75 -0.99 -16.65
C TYR A 215 15.05 -1.11 -17.46
N SER A 216 16.11 -1.68 -16.89
CA SER A 216 17.40 -1.84 -17.59
C SER A 216 17.28 -2.72 -18.84
N PHE A 217 16.45 -3.76 -18.79
CA PHE A 217 16.14 -4.57 -19.96
C PHE A 217 15.44 -3.71 -21.03
N PHE A 218 14.42 -2.95 -20.67
CA PHE A 218 13.74 -2.05 -21.58
C PHE A 218 14.71 -1.03 -22.18
N ALA A 219 15.44 -0.29 -21.34
CA ALA A 219 16.34 0.77 -21.77
C ALA A 219 17.46 0.26 -22.68
N LEU A 220 18.03 -0.91 -22.37
CA LEU A 220 19.06 -1.54 -23.21
C LEU A 220 18.58 -1.72 -24.65
N TYR A 221 17.43 -2.36 -24.83
CA TYR A 221 16.92 -2.64 -26.18
C TYR A 221 16.32 -1.40 -26.84
N ALA A 222 15.65 -0.55 -26.10
CA ALA A 222 15.12 0.73 -26.60
C ALA A 222 16.24 1.60 -27.20
N ASN A 223 17.40 1.68 -26.53
CA ASN A 223 18.56 2.42 -27.01
C ASN A 223 19.19 1.77 -28.25
N VAL A 224 19.27 0.43 -28.28
CA VAL A 224 19.83 -0.30 -29.44
C VAL A 224 18.97 -0.14 -30.68
N ASP A 225 17.65 -0.12 -30.50
CA ASP A 225 16.67 -0.05 -31.57
C ASP A 225 16.21 1.39 -31.89
N ASP A 226 16.77 2.41 -31.21
CA ASP A 226 16.37 3.83 -31.32
C ASP A 226 14.86 4.03 -31.14
N PHE A 227 14.27 3.30 -30.18
CA PHE A 227 12.85 3.40 -29.88
C PHE A 227 12.52 4.75 -29.25
N GLN A 228 11.55 5.44 -29.85
CA GLN A 228 11.04 6.70 -29.34
C GLN A 228 9.58 6.50 -28.89
N PRO A 229 9.28 6.71 -27.61
CA PRO A 229 7.90 6.64 -27.13
C PRO A 229 7.06 7.74 -27.75
N THR A 230 5.84 7.40 -28.16
CA THR A 230 4.91 8.35 -28.80
C THR A 230 4.22 9.29 -27.82
N GLY A 231 4.57 9.20 -26.53
CA GLY A 231 4.05 10.04 -25.45
C GLY A 231 2.65 9.66 -24.92
N CYS A 232 1.85 8.95 -25.71
CA CYS A 232 0.54 8.43 -25.29
C CYS A 232 0.38 7.00 -25.76
N PHE A 233 -0.04 6.12 -24.85
CA PHE A 233 -0.42 4.76 -25.19
C PHE A 233 -1.65 4.74 -26.11
N ASP A 234 -1.48 4.17 -27.33
CA ASP A 234 -2.56 4.09 -28.32
C ASP A 234 -3.42 2.85 -28.05
N LYS A 235 -4.46 3.04 -27.25
CA LYS A 235 -5.41 1.97 -26.90
C LYS A 235 -6.19 1.41 -28.11
N THR A 236 -6.26 2.14 -29.23
CA THR A 236 -6.96 1.63 -30.43
C THR A 236 -6.21 0.47 -31.07
N LYS A 237 -4.88 0.47 -30.99
CA LYS A 237 -4.02 -0.61 -31.48
C LYS A 237 -4.00 -1.82 -30.57
N LEU A 238 -4.43 -1.68 -29.32
CA LEU A 238 -4.42 -2.78 -28.37
C LEU A 238 -5.35 -3.94 -28.80
N LYS A 239 -6.42 -3.66 -29.52
CA LYS A 239 -7.36 -4.70 -30.00
C LYS A 239 -6.69 -5.73 -30.89
N ASP A 240 -5.72 -5.27 -31.70
CA ASP A 240 -5.00 -6.09 -32.66
C ASP A 240 -3.65 -6.59 -32.08
N ALA A 241 -3.30 -6.16 -30.87
CA ALA A 241 -2.09 -6.59 -30.19
C ALA A 241 -2.16 -8.06 -29.73
N PRO A 242 -1.01 -8.71 -29.55
CA PRO A 242 -0.93 -10.05 -28.95
C PRO A 242 -1.68 -10.15 -27.61
N GLU A 243 -2.27 -11.31 -27.35
CA GLU A 243 -3.04 -11.54 -26.12
C GLU A 243 -2.26 -11.19 -24.84
N ILE A 244 -0.98 -11.46 -24.82
CA ILE A 244 -0.08 -11.17 -23.70
C ILE A 244 0.07 -9.65 -23.44
N ASP A 245 0.05 -8.82 -24.49
CA ASP A 245 0.09 -7.35 -24.35
C ASP A 245 -1.26 -6.84 -23.83
N ARG A 246 -2.36 -7.36 -24.37
CA ARG A 246 -3.72 -7.03 -23.89
C ARG A 246 -3.91 -7.42 -22.43
N TRP A 247 -3.39 -8.57 -22.05
CA TRP A 247 -3.44 -9.04 -20.66
C TRP A 247 -2.70 -8.14 -19.69
N ILE A 248 -1.43 -7.78 -19.97
CA ILE A 248 -0.67 -6.96 -19.03
C ILE A 248 -1.22 -5.54 -18.90
N ILE A 249 -1.78 -4.98 -19.96
CA ILE A 249 -2.49 -3.69 -19.92
C ILE A 249 -3.79 -3.81 -19.11
N SER A 250 -4.55 -4.89 -19.27
CA SER A 250 -5.72 -5.15 -18.40
C SER A 250 -5.31 -5.21 -16.93
N LYS A 251 -4.29 -6.00 -16.60
CA LYS A 251 -3.71 -6.08 -15.24
C LYS A 251 -3.22 -4.73 -14.72
N LEU A 252 -2.62 -3.91 -15.58
CA LEU A 252 -2.18 -2.55 -15.21
C LEU A 252 -3.38 -1.68 -14.80
N HIS A 253 -4.48 -1.73 -15.55
CA HIS A 253 -5.68 -0.97 -15.21
C HIS A 253 -6.41 -1.51 -13.98
N SER A 254 -6.39 -2.82 -13.78
CA SER A 254 -6.83 -3.46 -12.52
C SER A 254 -5.96 -3.04 -11.34
N LEU A 255 -4.63 -2.91 -11.52
CA LEU A 255 -3.71 -2.38 -10.52
C LEU A 255 -4.03 -0.92 -10.18
N ILE A 256 -4.20 -0.03 -11.19
CA ILE A 256 -4.53 1.38 -10.95
C ILE A 256 -5.79 1.47 -10.09
N LYS A 257 -6.84 0.72 -10.47
CA LYS A 257 -8.09 0.67 -9.71
C LYS A 257 -7.89 0.20 -8.28
N GLY A 258 -7.19 -0.92 -8.09
CA GLY A 258 -6.96 -1.49 -6.76
C GLY A 258 -6.14 -0.56 -5.86
N VAL A 259 -5.10 0.08 -6.39
CA VAL A 259 -4.27 1.05 -5.65
C VAL A 259 -5.08 2.30 -5.29
N GLU A 260 -5.89 2.83 -6.21
CA GLU A 260 -6.77 3.97 -5.95
C GLU A 260 -7.80 3.63 -4.87
N ASP A 261 -8.46 2.48 -4.97
CA ASP A 261 -9.44 2.01 -4.00
C ASP A 261 -8.81 1.83 -2.60
N ASP A 262 -7.64 1.20 -2.50
CA ASP A 262 -6.96 0.98 -1.22
C ASP A 262 -6.45 2.29 -0.60
N LEU A 263 -5.89 3.22 -1.39
CA LEU A 263 -5.48 4.53 -0.89
C LEU A 263 -6.67 5.39 -0.45
N ASN A 264 -7.78 5.35 -1.17
CA ASN A 264 -9.02 6.03 -0.77
C ASN A 264 -9.62 5.45 0.54
N ASN A 265 -9.33 4.18 0.84
CA ASN A 265 -9.66 3.53 2.10
C ASN A 265 -8.56 3.66 3.16
N PHE A 266 -7.55 4.50 2.93
CA PHE A 266 -6.42 4.72 3.83
C PHE A 266 -5.62 3.45 4.16
N ASP A 267 -5.55 2.48 3.23
CA ASP A 267 -4.74 1.26 3.36
C ASP A 267 -3.52 1.27 2.41
N PRO A 268 -2.47 2.01 2.76
CA PRO A 268 -1.26 2.07 1.95
C PRO A 268 -0.52 0.73 1.88
N THR A 269 -0.71 -0.13 2.87
CA THR A 269 -0.07 -1.46 2.91
C THR A 269 -0.59 -2.35 1.80
N ARG A 270 -1.89 -2.42 1.62
CA ARG A 270 -2.48 -3.19 0.51
C ARG A 270 -2.11 -2.60 -0.83
N ALA A 271 -2.22 -1.28 -0.99
CA ALA A 271 -1.81 -0.58 -2.20
C ALA A 271 -0.36 -0.87 -2.59
N GLY A 272 0.58 -0.76 -1.65
CA GLY A 272 2.00 -1.08 -1.90
C GLY A 272 2.24 -2.54 -2.27
N ARG A 273 1.53 -3.48 -1.65
CA ARG A 273 1.61 -4.92 -1.99
C ARG A 273 1.06 -5.24 -3.37
N LEU A 274 0.01 -4.55 -3.82
CA LEU A 274 -0.49 -4.69 -5.19
C LEU A 274 0.58 -4.26 -6.21
N ILE A 275 1.28 -3.15 -5.96
CA ILE A 275 2.38 -2.69 -6.80
C ILE A 275 3.52 -3.72 -6.81
N ASP A 276 3.91 -4.24 -5.64
CA ASP A 276 4.96 -5.26 -5.52
C ASP A 276 4.63 -6.52 -6.31
N THR A 277 3.42 -7.05 -6.15
CA THR A 277 2.94 -8.24 -6.87
C THR A 277 2.95 -8.01 -8.39
N PHE A 278 2.42 -6.88 -8.85
CA PHE A 278 2.40 -6.58 -10.28
C PHE A 278 3.82 -6.50 -10.87
N VAL A 279 4.74 -5.81 -10.20
CA VAL A 279 6.13 -5.66 -10.67
C VAL A 279 6.85 -7.02 -10.73
N ASN A 280 6.74 -7.80 -9.66
CA ASN A 280 7.47 -9.07 -9.56
C ASN A 280 6.81 -10.18 -10.38
N ASP A 281 5.54 -10.44 -10.17
CA ASP A 281 4.88 -11.64 -10.68
C ASP A 281 4.33 -11.42 -12.09
N ASP A 282 3.61 -10.33 -12.32
CA ASP A 282 2.97 -10.09 -13.61
C ASP A 282 3.94 -9.51 -14.64
N LEU A 283 4.62 -8.41 -14.32
CA LEU A 283 5.45 -7.69 -15.28
C LEU A 283 6.78 -8.41 -15.54
N SER A 284 7.61 -8.63 -14.52
CA SER A 284 8.95 -9.16 -14.69
C SER A 284 8.95 -10.67 -14.94
N ASN A 285 8.37 -11.44 -14.01
CA ASN A 285 8.44 -12.90 -14.04
C ASN A 285 7.49 -13.55 -15.06
N TRP A 286 6.55 -12.79 -15.61
CA TRP A 286 5.64 -13.30 -16.61
C TRP A 286 5.77 -12.52 -17.93
N TYR A 287 5.31 -11.28 -17.99
CA TYR A 287 5.30 -10.51 -19.25
C TYR A 287 6.68 -10.40 -19.89
N VAL A 288 7.67 -9.83 -19.20
CA VAL A 288 9.02 -9.63 -19.75
C VAL A 288 9.69 -10.96 -20.08
N ARG A 289 9.59 -11.94 -19.18
CA ARG A 289 10.19 -13.25 -19.38
C ARG A 289 9.67 -13.96 -20.63
N LEU A 290 8.37 -13.92 -20.88
CA LEU A 290 7.75 -14.55 -22.05
C LEU A 290 8.06 -13.82 -23.36
N ASN A 291 8.24 -12.50 -23.29
CA ASN A 291 8.38 -11.64 -24.46
C ASN A 291 9.83 -11.30 -24.85
N ARG A 292 10.85 -11.79 -24.11
CA ARG A 292 12.27 -11.46 -24.39
C ARG A 292 12.65 -11.62 -25.85
N LYS A 293 12.18 -12.66 -26.53
CA LYS A 293 12.49 -12.94 -27.94
C LYS A 293 11.98 -11.86 -28.89
N ARG A 294 10.89 -11.17 -28.56
CA ARG A 294 10.32 -10.07 -29.35
C ARG A 294 11.27 -8.87 -29.42
N PHE A 295 12.06 -8.64 -28.36
CA PHE A 295 13.03 -7.55 -28.28
C PHE A 295 14.37 -7.88 -28.99
N TRP A 296 14.67 -9.19 -29.25
CA TRP A 296 15.96 -9.61 -29.83
C TRP A 296 16.02 -9.50 -31.35
N GLY A 297 14.90 -9.36 -32.04
CA GLY A 297 14.86 -9.22 -33.50
C GLY A 297 15.59 -7.96 -33.97
N LYS A 298 16.20 -8.02 -35.17
CA LYS A 298 16.91 -6.85 -35.74
C LYS A 298 15.97 -5.80 -36.31
N GLU A 299 14.82 -6.22 -36.83
CA GLU A 299 13.86 -5.33 -37.49
C GLU A 299 12.77 -4.85 -36.49
N MET A 300 12.39 -3.60 -36.61
CA MET A 300 11.27 -3.03 -35.87
C MET A 300 9.94 -3.47 -36.49
N SER A 301 9.49 -4.68 -36.17
CA SER A 301 8.19 -5.18 -36.57
C SER A 301 7.06 -4.55 -35.75
N GLU A 302 5.83 -4.62 -36.23
CA GLU A 302 4.65 -4.17 -35.47
C GLU A 302 4.51 -4.90 -34.13
N ASP A 303 4.84 -6.21 -34.10
CA ASP A 303 4.85 -6.99 -32.87
C ASP A 303 5.89 -6.50 -31.86
N LYS A 304 7.10 -6.21 -32.32
CA LYS A 304 8.19 -5.66 -31.49
C LYS A 304 7.81 -4.26 -30.98
N LEU A 305 7.24 -3.41 -31.85
CA LEU A 305 6.77 -2.09 -31.47
C LEU A 305 5.66 -2.15 -30.43
N SER A 306 4.72 -3.10 -30.57
CA SER A 306 3.69 -3.35 -29.57
C SER A 306 4.31 -3.73 -28.21
N ALA A 307 5.31 -4.59 -28.18
CA ALA A 307 6.00 -4.97 -26.95
C ALA A 307 6.70 -3.78 -26.27
N TYR A 308 7.36 -2.90 -27.06
CA TYR A 308 7.98 -1.69 -26.52
C TYR A 308 6.95 -0.72 -25.92
N ASN A 309 5.90 -0.39 -26.66
CA ASN A 309 4.87 0.52 -26.17
C ASN A 309 4.18 -0.02 -24.91
N THR A 310 3.89 -1.30 -24.87
CA THR A 310 3.26 -1.95 -23.72
C THR A 310 4.17 -1.91 -22.47
N LEU A 311 5.46 -2.26 -22.63
CA LEU A 311 6.41 -2.25 -21.51
C LEU A 311 6.68 -0.81 -21.03
N TYR A 312 6.81 0.13 -21.95
CA TYR A 312 6.95 1.55 -21.64
C TYR A 312 5.76 2.06 -20.82
N GLU A 313 4.52 1.79 -21.25
CA GLU A 313 3.31 2.18 -20.53
C GLU A 313 3.26 1.61 -19.13
N CYS A 314 3.62 0.33 -18.97
CA CYS A 314 3.70 -0.29 -17.65
C CYS A 314 4.72 0.42 -16.75
N LEU A 315 5.93 0.66 -17.22
CA LEU A 315 7.00 1.29 -16.43
C LEU A 315 6.65 2.74 -16.06
N LEU A 316 6.12 3.50 -17.01
CA LEU A 316 5.71 4.89 -16.77
C LEU A 316 4.56 4.97 -15.77
N THR A 317 3.57 4.10 -15.89
CA THR A 317 2.44 4.05 -14.95
C THR A 317 2.91 3.61 -13.55
N ILE A 318 3.79 2.61 -13.45
CA ILE A 318 4.38 2.19 -12.16
C ILE A 318 5.12 3.34 -11.51
N SER A 319 5.91 4.13 -12.25
CA SER A 319 6.61 5.28 -11.66
C SER A 319 5.65 6.26 -10.99
N LYS A 320 4.48 6.50 -11.57
CA LYS A 320 3.44 7.37 -11.02
C LYS A 320 2.73 6.74 -9.82
N LEU A 321 2.32 5.47 -9.92
CA LEU A 321 1.65 4.76 -8.82
C LEU A 321 2.54 4.59 -7.59
N ALA A 322 3.83 4.34 -7.82
CA ALA A 322 4.78 4.09 -6.76
C ALA A 322 5.37 5.36 -6.13
N ALA A 323 5.19 6.54 -6.75
CA ALA A 323 5.77 7.80 -6.27
C ALA A 323 5.47 8.13 -4.79
N PRO A 324 4.27 7.90 -4.24
CA PRO A 324 4.01 8.11 -2.81
C PRO A 324 4.81 7.19 -1.89
N PHE A 325 5.19 6.01 -2.37
CA PHE A 325 5.90 4.98 -1.60
C PHE A 325 7.42 5.10 -1.71
N ILE A 326 7.92 5.28 -2.93
CA ILE A 326 9.34 5.28 -3.30
C ILE A 326 9.69 6.54 -4.10
N PRO A 327 9.59 7.73 -3.47
CA PRO A 327 9.62 9.02 -4.17
C PRO A 327 10.88 9.26 -5.01
N PHE A 328 12.04 8.83 -4.55
CA PHE A 328 13.30 9.11 -5.25
C PHE A 328 13.50 8.18 -6.45
N PHE A 329 13.27 6.89 -6.27
CA PHE A 329 13.40 5.91 -7.35
C PHE A 329 12.34 6.14 -8.43
N ALA A 330 11.10 6.43 -8.02
CA ALA A 330 10.00 6.70 -8.94
C ALA A 330 10.26 7.95 -9.78
N ASP A 331 10.80 9.01 -9.17
CA ASP A 331 11.15 10.25 -9.88
C ASP A 331 12.27 10.05 -10.90
N GLN A 332 13.32 9.33 -10.51
CA GLN A 332 14.41 8.97 -11.43
C GLN A 332 13.89 8.10 -12.59
N LEU A 333 13.08 7.07 -12.29
CA LEU A 333 12.51 6.21 -13.32
C LEU A 333 11.63 6.99 -14.30
N TYR A 334 10.81 7.92 -13.78
CA TYR A 334 9.98 8.80 -14.59
C TYR A 334 10.81 9.70 -15.52
N ALA A 335 11.87 10.31 -14.98
CA ALA A 335 12.78 11.14 -15.77
C ALA A 335 13.51 10.34 -16.86
N ASP A 336 14.01 9.16 -16.51
CA ASP A 336 14.73 8.26 -17.43
C ASP A 336 13.82 7.74 -18.58
N LEU A 337 12.51 7.61 -18.32
CA LEU A 337 11.51 7.26 -19.33
C LEU A 337 11.06 8.45 -20.17
N GLY A 338 11.58 9.65 -19.96
CA GLY A 338 11.19 10.85 -20.70
C GLY A 338 9.85 11.40 -20.27
N GLY A 339 9.55 11.37 -18.98
CA GLY A 339 8.34 11.95 -18.42
C GLY A 339 8.15 13.41 -18.83
N THR A 340 6.90 13.84 -19.03
CA THR A 340 6.57 15.14 -19.63
C THR A 340 6.76 16.33 -18.68
N LEU A 341 6.82 16.10 -17.38
CA LEU A 341 7.00 17.11 -16.33
C LEU A 341 8.39 17.01 -15.69
N ALA A 342 8.80 18.05 -15.01
CA ALA A 342 10.11 18.11 -14.36
C ALA A 342 10.29 17.07 -13.23
N SER A 343 9.19 16.54 -12.71
CA SER A 343 9.19 15.51 -11.68
C SER A 343 7.88 14.72 -11.73
N VAL A 344 7.93 13.44 -11.38
CA VAL A 344 6.74 12.59 -11.23
C VAL A 344 5.76 13.16 -10.20
N HIS A 345 6.28 13.87 -9.19
CA HIS A 345 5.48 14.47 -8.11
C HIS A 345 4.63 15.66 -8.58
N LEU A 346 4.88 16.19 -9.77
CA LEU A 346 4.07 17.22 -10.40
C LEU A 346 3.02 16.63 -11.35
N ASP A 347 3.12 15.34 -11.65
CA ASP A 347 2.18 14.66 -12.54
C ASP A 347 0.94 14.20 -11.78
N LYS A 348 -0.11 13.89 -12.55
CA LYS A 348 -1.37 13.39 -11.98
C LYS A 348 -1.30 11.91 -11.70
N PHE A 349 -2.03 11.50 -10.66
CA PHE A 349 -2.25 10.08 -10.39
C PHE A 349 -2.90 9.41 -11.61
N PRO A 350 -2.45 8.20 -12.01
CA PRO A 350 -2.99 7.49 -13.17
C PRO A 350 -4.49 7.24 -13.03
N LYS A 351 -5.22 7.40 -14.14
CA LYS A 351 -6.66 7.13 -14.17
C LYS A 351 -6.94 5.76 -14.77
N VAL A 352 -7.85 5.03 -14.15
CA VAL A 352 -8.33 3.76 -14.68
C VAL A 352 -9.16 3.98 -15.95
N ASP A 353 -8.90 3.17 -16.98
CA ASP A 353 -9.81 3.00 -18.12
C ASP A 353 -10.49 1.63 -18.02
N GLN A 354 -11.73 1.63 -17.57
CA GLN A 354 -12.50 0.39 -17.34
C GLN A 354 -12.69 -0.42 -18.64
N SER A 355 -12.63 0.22 -19.81
CA SER A 355 -12.78 -0.47 -21.10
C SER A 355 -11.57 -1.36 -21.45
N LEU A 356 -10.45 -1.19 -20.76
CA LEU A 356 -9.23 -1.96 -20.97
C LEU A 356 -9.12 -3.17 -20.01
N ILE A 357 -10.02 -3.27 -19.04
CA ILE A 357 -10.04 -4.39 -18.10
C ILE A 357 -10.81 -5.56 -18.70
N ASP A 358 -10.12 -6.67 -18.94
CA ASP A 358 -10.68 -7.96 -19.39
C ASP A 358 -10.52 -9.00 -18.28
N VAL A 359 -11.54 -9.11 -17.43
CA VAL A 359 -11.54 -9.99 -16.26
C VAL A 359 -11.40 -11.47 -16.64
N ASP A 360 -11.96 -11.90 -17.79
CA ASP A 360 -11.84 -13.30 -18.23
C ASP A 360 -10.40 -13.61 -18.69
N LEU A 361 -9.77 -12.67 -19.41
CA LEU A 361 -8.37 -12.78 -19.82
C LEU A 361 -7.42 -12.78 -18.61
N GLU A 362 -7.65 -11.94 -17.62
CA GLU A 362 -6.88 -11.95 -16.37
C GLU A 362 -7.02 -13.29 -15.64
N ALA A 363 -8.23 -13.81 -15.49
CA ALA A 363 -8.49 -15.10 -14.85
C ALA A 363 -7.84 -16.27 -15.59
N ARG A 364 -7.87 -16.28 -16.93
CA ARG A 364 -7.21 -17.33 -17.74
C ARG A 364 -5.69 -17.30 -17.54
N MET A 365 -5.11 -16.12 -17.55
CA MET A 365 -3.67 -15.95 -17.41
C MET A 365 -3.20 -16.25 -15.97
N GLU A 366 -4.00 -15.93 -14.95
CA GLU A 366 -3.73 -16.35 -13.57
C GLU A 366 -3.68 -17.88 -13.44
N ILE A 367 -4.60 -18.59 -14.11
CA ILE A 367 -4.55 -20.05 -14.19
C ILE A 367 -3.25 -20.53 -14.84
N ALA A 368 -2.81 -19.88 -15.93
CA ALA A 368 -1.55 -20.24 -16.59
C ALA A 368 -0.34 -20.02 -15.68
N GLN A 369 -0.28 -18.91 -14.94
CA GLN A 369 0.76 -18.62 -13.97
C GLN A 369 0.80 -19.66 -12.85
N LYS A 370 -0.35 -19.99 -12.25
CA LYS A 370 -0.48 -20.99 -11.19
C LYS A 370 -0.05 -22.38 -11.66
N LEU A 371 -0.59 -22.86 -12.77
CA LEU A 371 -0.23 -24.17 -13.33
C LEU A 371 1.26 -24.25 -13.65
N THR A 372 1.83 -23.22 -14.27
CA THR A 372 3.26 -23.14 -14.55
C THR A 372 4.08 -23.23 -13.27
N SER A 373 3.72 -22.46 -12.25
CA SER A 373 4.40 -22.46 -10.95
C SER A 373 4.36 -23.84 -10.28
N MET A 374 3.18 -24.47 -10.25
CA MET A 374 2.98 -25.81 -9.67
C MET A 374 3.83 -26.87 -10.39
N VAL A 375 3.81 -26.89 -11.71
CA VAL A 375 4.62 -27.86 -12.50
C VAL A 375 6.11 -27.64 -12.31
N LEU A 376 6.56 -26.37 -12.27
CA LEU A 376 7.97 -26.06 -12.02
C LEU A 376 8.39 -26.44 -10.59
N ALA A 377 7.51 -26.33 -9.61
CA ALA A 377 7.74 -26.79 -8.24
C ALA A 377 7.86 -28.33 -8.18
N LEU A 378 6.98 -29.05 -8.86
CA LEU A 378 7.06 -30.53 -8.97
C LEU A 378 8.35 -30.97 -9.64
N ARG A 379 8.75 -30.33 -10.77
CA ARG A 379 10.03 -30.61 -11.43
C ARG A 379 11.23 -30.41 -10.50
N ARG A 380 11.18 -29.34 -9.69
CA ARG A 380 12.23 -29.03 -8.71
C ARG A 380 12.32 -30.07 -7.61
N LYS A 381 11.16 -30.52 -7.09
CA LYS A 381 11.05 -31.56 -6.04
C LYS A 381 11.79 -32.85 -6.45
N VAL A 382 11.74 -33.22 -7.74
CA VAL A 382 12.39 -34.44 -8.26
C VAL A 382 13.62 -34.16 -9.14
N ASN A 383 14.11 -32.92 -9.12
CA ASN A 383 15.33 -32.50 -9.85
C ASN A 383 15.28 -32.73 -11.38
N ILE A 384 14.10 -32.67 -11.99
CA ILE A 384 13.94 -32.74 -13.45
C ILE A 384 14.06 -31.32 -14.03
N LYS A 385 15.06 -31.09 -14.88
CA LYS A 385 15.26 -29.78 -15.52
C LYS A 385 14.15 -29.48 -16.54
N VAL A 386 13.79 -28.20 -16.72
CA VAL A 386 12.73 -27.80 -17.67
C VAL A 386 13.07 -28.21 -19.11
N ARG A 387 14.33 -28.22 -19.51
CA ARG A 387 14.78 -28.68 -20.85
C ARG A 387 14.47 -30.15 -21.15
N GLN A 388 14.19 -30.97 -20.12
CA GLN A 388 13.76 -32.35 -20.30
C GLN A 388 12.25 -32.37 -20.51
N PRO A 389 11.74 -32.79 -21.70
CA PRO A 389 10.30 -32.83 -21.94
C PRO A 389 9.63 -33.90 -21.07
N LEU A 390 8.44 -33.61 -20.63
CA LEU A 390 7.52 -34.57 -19.97
C LEU A 390 6.33 -34.86 -20.87
N GLN A 391 5.71 -36.01 -20.68
CA GLN A 391 4.63 -36.44 -21.57
C GLN A 391 3.37 -35.60 -21.34
N GLN A 392 2.90 -35.53 -20.10
CA GLN A 392 1.61 -34.91 -19.83
C GLN A 392 1.48 -34.37 -18.40
N ILE A 393 0.55 -33.44 -18.22
CA ILE A 393 -0.03 -33.10 -16.94
C ILE A 393 -1.52 -33.45 -16.94
N MET A 394 -2.01 -33.83 -15.76
CA MET A 394 -3.41 -34.13 -15.51
C MET A 394 -3.98 -33.07 -14.58
N ILE A 395 -5.06 -32.42 -14.98
CA ILE A 395 -5.67 -31.33 -14.23
C ILE A 395 -7.12 -31.70 -13.90
N PRO A 396 -7.54 -31.67 -12.62
CA PRO A 396 -8.95 -31.79 -12.28
C PRO A 396 -9.69 -30.52 -12.68
N ALA A 397 -10.69 -30.64 -13.53
CA ALA A 397 -11.58 -29.53 -13.85
C ALA A 397 -12.87 -29.67 -13.04
N THR A 398 -13.21 -28.64 -12.27
CA THR A 398 -14.40 -28.61 -11.40
C THR A 398 -15.62 -28.07 -12.11
N SER A 399 -15.45 -27.40 -13.25
CA SER A 399 -16.52 -26.87 -14.09
C SER A 399 -16.10 -26.76 -15.56
N GLU A 400 -17.08 -26.74 -16.47
CA GLU A 400 -16.85 -26.54 -17.91
C GLU A 400 -16.21 -25.15 -18.18
N GLU A 401 -16.53 -24.13 -17.39
CA GLU A 401 -15.93 -22.82 -17.51
C GLU A 401 -14.43 -22.87 -17.17
N GLN A 402 -14.05 -23.53 -16.08
CA GLN A 402 -12.65 -23.71 -15.71
C GLN A 402 -11.90 -24.51 -16.78
N LYS A 403 -12.51 -25.59 -17.31
CA LYS A 403 -11.94 -26.39 -18.39
C LYS A 403 -11.65 -25.53 -19.62
N ARG A 404 -12.62 -24.74 -20.08
CA ARG A 404 -12.47 -23.81 -21.21
C ARG A 404 -11.33 -22.80 -20.98
N ARG A 405 -11.23 -22.23 -19.76
CA ARG A 405 -10.16 -21.29 -19.42
C ARG A 405 -8.79 -21.94 -19.44
N ILE A 406 -8.67 -23.19 -18.95
CA ILE A 406 -7.41 -23.97 -19.00
C ILE A 406 -7.04 -24.31 -20.44
N GLU A 407 -7.99 -24.75 -21.25
CA GLU A 407 -7.78 -25.06 -22.66
C GLU A 407 -7.27 -23.86 -23.45
N ALA A 408 -7.81 -22.66 -23.16
CA ALA A 408 -7.38 -21.41 -23.81
C ALA A 408 -5.91 -21.04 -23.55
N VAL A 409 -5.35 -21.48 -22.43
CA VAL A 409 -3.95 -21.18 -22.04
C VAL A 409 -3.05 -22.43 -22.09
N ALA A 410 -3.56 -23.57 -22.53
CA ALA A 410 -2.84 -24.84 -22.51
C ALA A 410 -1.52 -24.80 -23.29
N ASP A 411 -1.49 -24.17 -24.46
CA ASP A 411 -0.27 -24.05 -25.28
C ASP A 411 0.80 -23.20 -24.60
N LEU A 412 0.38 -22.11 -23.94
CA LEU A 412 1.29 -21.29 -23.15
C LEU A 412 1.93 -22.10 -22.02
N VAL A 413 1.11 -22.83 -21.25
CA VAL A 413 1.61 -23.68 -20.15
C VAL A 413 2.52 -24.78 -20.68
N LYS A 414 2.13 -25.49 -21.75
CA LYS A 414 2.98 -26.53 -22.38
C LYS A 414 4.36 -26.02 -22.76
N ASN A 415 4.42 -24.84 -23.38
CA ASN A 415 5.66 -24.23 -23.80
C ASN A 415 6.54 -23.83 -22.60
N GLU A 416 5.93 -23.26 -21.56
CA GLU A 416 6.67 -22.75 -20.38
C GLU A 416 7.26 -23.88 -19.52
N VAL A 417 6.55 -24.98 -19.39
CA VAL A 417 7.02 -26.09 -18.54
C VAL A 417 7.50 -27.29 -19.33
N ASN A 418 7.61 -27.18 -20.66
CA ASN A 418 8.08 -28.21 -21.57
C ASN A 418 7.37 -29.56 -21.38
N ILE A 419 6.06 -29.57 -21.59
CA ILE A 419 5.22 -30.76 -21.61
C ILE A 419 4.49 -30.87 -22.94
N LYS A 420 4.15 -32.11 -23.33
CA LYS A 420 3.51 -32.35 -24.62
C LYS A 420 2.00 -32.20 -24.57
N GLU A 421 1.36 -32.65 -23.48
CA GLU A 421 -0.08 -32.74 -23.36
C GLU A 421 -0.61 -32.18 -22.05
N VAL A 422 -1.77 -31.53 -22.12
CA VAL A 422 -2.59 -31.14 -20.96
C VAL A 422 -3.87 -31.94 -21.04
N ASN A 423 -4.11 -32.78 -20.07
CA ASN A 423 -5.28 -33.65 -20.01
C ASN A 423 -6.08 -33.36 -18.76
N PHE A 424 -7.39 -33.65 -18.82
CA PHE A 424 -8.30 -33.48 -17.69
C PHE A 424 -8.61 -34.81 -17.01
N ILE A 425 -8.76 -34.75 -15.69
CA ILE A 425 -9.21 -35.88 -14.89
C ILE A 425 -10.75 -35.86 -14.91
N GLU A 426 -11.35 -36.87 -15.50
CA GLU A 426 -12.82 -37.07 -15.46
C GLU A 426 -13.19 -37.90 -14.23
N GLY A 427 -13.95 -37.30 -13.31
CA GLY A 427 -14.50 -37.96 -12.12
C GLY A 427 -13.66 -37.80 -10.84
N GLN A 428 -14.34 -37.96 -9.68
CA GLN A 428 -13.73 -37.77 -8.33
C GLN A 428 -12.79 -38.91 -7.89
N GLY A 429 -12.67 -40.00 -8.66
CA GLY A 429 -12.04 -41.24 -8.19
C GLY A 429 -10.54 -41.36 -8.28
N MET A 430 -9.84 -40.43 -8.94
CA MET A 430 -8.41 -40.57 -9.21
C MET A 430 -7.50 -39.88 -8.20
N LEU A 431 -7.98 -38.91 -7.44
CA LEU A 431 -7.22 -38.19 -6.40
C LEU A 431 -7.71 -38.63 -5.02
N VAL A 432 -6.91 -39.43 -4.32
CA VAL A 432 -7.15 -39.71 -2.91
C VAL A 432 -6.71 -38.49 -2.09
N LYS A 433 -7.66 -37.84 -1.45
CA LYS A 433 -7.41 -36.68 -0.61
C LYS A 433 -7.22 -37.13 0.84
N LYS A 434 -6.35 -36.40 1.59
CA LYS A 434 -6.16 -36.54 3.03
C LYS A 434 -6.29 -35.19 3.71
N ILE A 435 -6.67 -35.22 4.99
CA ILE A 435 -6.74 -34.04 5.82
C ILE A 435 -5.54 -34.02 6.78
N LYS A 436 -4.82 -32.90 6.80
CA LYS A 436 -3.85 -32.58 7.85
C LYS A 436 -4.44 -31.53 8.78
N CYS A 437 -4.45 -31.82 10.08
CA CYS A 437 -4.93 -30.87 11.07
C CYS A 437 -3.93 -29.75 11.32
N ASN A 438 -4.40 -28.51 11.36
CA ASN A 438 -3.61 -27.38 11.83
C ASN A 438 -3.61 -27.35 13.36
N PHE A 439 -2.63 -28.00 13.97
CA PHE A 439 -2.53 -28.10 15.44
C PHE A 439 -2.43 -26.75 16.15
N ARG A 440 -1.98 -25.70 15.47
CA ARG A 440 -1.83 -24.36 16.05
C ARG A 440 -3.19 -23.68 16.27
N THR A 441 -4.12 -23.81 15.34
CA THR A 441 -5.47 -23.24 15.45
C THR A 441 -6.39 -24.16 16.23
N MET A 442 -6.39 -25.45 15.90
CA MET A 442 -7.27 -26.47 16.49
C MET A 442 -6.94 -26.77 17.95
N GLY A 443 -5.66 -26.73 18.33
CA GLY A 443 -5.24 -26.96 19.71
C GLY A 443 -5.85 -25.98 20.71
N LYS A 444 -6.02 -24.73 20.30
CA LYS A 444 -6.69 -23.70 21.10
C LYS A 444 -8.20 -23.89 21.18
N LYS A 445 -8.83 -24.43 20.11
CA LYS A 445 -10.28 -24.64 20.02
C LYS A 445 -10.73 -25.91 20.75
N PHE A 446 -10.00 -27.00 20.59
CA PHE A 446 -10.47 -28.34 20.98
C PHE A 446 -9.68 -29.01 22.13
N GLY A 447 -8.55 -28.47 22.50
CA GLY A 447 -7.80 -28.88 23.68
C GLY A 447 -7.61 -30.41 23.79
N LYS A 448 -8.24 -31.04 24.81
CA LYS A 448 -8.10 -32.48 25.09
C LYS A 448 -8.66 -33.38 23.98
N LEU A 449 -9.57 -32.92 23.18
CA LEU A 449 -10.19 -33.69 22.07
C LEU A 449 -9.28 -33.81 20.85
N MET A 450 -8.19 -33.03 20.77
CA MET A 450 -7.31 -32.97 19.59
C MET A 450 -6.77 -34.35 19.16
N LYS A 451 -6.47 -35.24 20.08
CA LYS A 451 -5.98 -36.57 19.72
C LYS A 451 -7.03 -37.41 19.00
N GLY A 452 -8.26 -37.38 19.51
CA GLY A 452 -9.39 -38.04 18.87
C GLY A 452 -9.75 -37.43 17.50
N ILE A 453 -9.75 -36.10 17.41
CA ILE A 453 -9.99 -35.39 16.16
C ILE A 453 -8.93 -35.73 15.11
N ALA A 454 -7.64 -35.69 15.48
CA ALA A 454 -6.55 -36.03 14.55
C ALA A 454 -6.66 -37.49 14.06
N ASN A 455 -7.06 -38.40 14.93
CA ASN A 455 -7.27 -39.80 14.55
C ASN A 455 -8.47 -39.98 13.59
N TYR A 456 -9.56 -39.28 13.84
CA TYR A 456 -10.71 -39.26 12.93
C TYR A 456 -10.32 -38.70 11.57
N MET A 457 -9.64 -37.53 11.55
CA MET A 457 -9.23 -36.86 10.31
C MET A 457 -8.23 -37.64 9.48
N ASN A 458 -7.37 -38.45 10.11
CA ASN A 458 -6.46 -39.35 9.39
C ASN A 458 -7.17 -40.49 8.67
N ASN A 459 -8.40 -40.83 9.09
CA ASN A 459 -9.21 -41.94 8.54
C ASN A 459 -10.52 -41.44 7.91
N VAL A 460 -10.64 -40.11 7.70
CA VAL A 460 -11.83 -39.49 7.14
C VAL A 460 -12.15 -40.01 5.72
N SER A 461 -13.42 -40.20 5.41
CA SER A 461 -13.84 -40.66 4.09
C SER A 461 -13.66 -39.58 3.01
N GLN A 462 -13.56 -40.02 1.72
CA GLN A 462 -13.48 -39.07 0.60
C GLN A 462 -14.76 -38.24 0.49
N ASP A 463 -15.92 -38.81 0.85
CA ASP A 463 -17.22 -38.14 0.85
C ASP A 463 -17.27 -37.02 1.91
N ASP A 464 -16.72 -37.29 3.12
CA ASP A 464 -16.63 -36.27 4.18
C ASP A 464 -15.67 -35.14 3.80
N ILE A 465 -14.55 -35.46 3.12
CA ILE A 465 -13.64 -34.45 2.58
C ILE A 465 -14.34 -33.58 1.54
N ALA A 466 -15.11 -34.20 0.63
CA ALA A 466 -15.90 -33.47 -0.37
C ALA A 466 -16.99 -32.60 0.29
N MET A 467 -17.61 -33.07 1.37
CA MET A 467 -18.55 -32.26 2.16
C MET A 467 -17.88 -31.07 2.84
N LEU A 468 -16.70 -31.26 3.42
CA LEU A 468 -15.92 -30.18 4.02
C LEU A 468 -15.53 -29.12 2.98
N GLU A 469 -15.11 -29.52 1.79
CA GLU A 469 -14.79 -28.61 0.69
C GLU A 469 -16.02 -27.82 0.23
N LYS A 470 -17.18 -28.48 0.12
CA LYS A 470 -18.41 -27.86 -0.37
C LYS A 470 -19.08 -26.96 0.66
N ASN A 471 -19.14 -27.40 1.91
CA ASN A 471 -19.90 -26.75 2.98
C ASN A 471 -19.04 -25.84 3.87
N GLY A 472 -17.71 -25.88 3.73
CA GLY A 472 -16.76 -25.12 4.55
C GLY A 472 -16.59 -25.65 5.98
N GLN A 473 -17.36 -26.69 6.37
CA GLN A 473 -17.29 -27.29 7.70
C GLN A 473 -17.70 -28.76 7.68
N LEU A 474 -17.15 -29.54 8.62
CA LEU A 474 -17.48 -30.95 8.84
C LEU A 474 -17.78 -31.18 10.32
N THR A 475 -18.92 -31.81 10.62
CA THR A 475 -19.35 -32.15 11.97
C THR A 475 -19.32 -33.66 12.17
N PHE A 476 -18.69 -34.11 13.23
CA PHE A 476 -18.54 -35.54 13.58
C PHE A 476 -18.43 -35.72 15.09
N SER A 477 -18.50 -36.93 15.58
CA SER A 477 -18.46 -37.24 17.01
C SER A 477 -17.08 -37.80 17.41
N VAL A 478 -16.49 -37.26 18.50
CA VAL A 478 -15.27 -37.74 19.14
C VAL A 478 -15.52 -37.81 20.62
N ASP A 479 -15.26 -38.97 21.22
CA ASP A 479 -15.43 -39.22 22.67
C ASP A 479 -16.85 -38.84 23.16
N GLN A 480 -17.87 -39.15 22.37
CA GLN A 480 -19.30 -38.86 22.64
C GLN A 480 -19.61 -37.32 22.65
N GLN A 481 -18.74 -36.49 22.13
CA GLN A 481 -18.96 -35.07 21.95
C GLN A 481 -19.01 -34.74 20.45
N GLU A 482 -19.96 -33.90 20.08
CA GLU A 482 -20.07 -33.40 18.71
C GLU A 482 -19.02 -32.30 18.48
N VAL A 483 -18.24 -32.44 17.41
CA VAL A 483 -17.15 -31.54 17.04
C VAL A 483 -17.38 -31.04 15.62
N THR A 484 -17.33 -29.73 15.42
CA THR A 484 -17.37 -29.10 14.10
C THR A 484 -16.02 -28.48 13.77
N VAL A 485 -15.42 -28.93 12.69
CA VAL A 485 -14.13 -28.45 12.16
C VAL A 485 -14.40 -27.64 10.91
N SER A 486 -13.82 -26.44 10.82
CA SER A 486 -13.91 -25.57 9.67
C SER A 486 -12.82 -25.86 8.63
N ARG A 487 -13.03 -25.42 7.38
CA ARG A 487 -12.06 -25.55 6.30
C ARG A 487 -10.71 -24.87 6.63
N GLU A 488 -10.74 -23.80 7.44
CA GLU A 488 -9.57 -23.05 7.89
C GLU A 488 -8.73 -23.77 8.94
N ASP A 489 -9.33 -24.73 9.63
CA ASP A 489 -8.67 -25.51 10.68
C ASP A 489 -7.82 -26.67 10.13
N VAL A 490 -7.94 -26.96 8.84
CA VAL A 490 -7.32 -28.13 8.20
C VAL A 490 -6.72 -27.80 6.84
N GLU A 491 -5.72 -28.57 6.48
CA GLU A 491 -5.10 -28.60 5.16
C GLU A 491 -5.55 -29.89 4.43
N ILE A 492 -6.21 -29.73 3.27
CA ILE A 492 -6.58 -30.88 2.41
C ILE A 492 -5.45 -31.08 1.42
N VAL A 493 -4.80 -32.23 1.48
CA VAL A 493 -3.69 -32.62 0.59
C VAL A 493 -4.07 -33.85 -0.21
N SER A 494 -3.57 -33.95 -1.44
CA SER A 494 -3.73 -35.17 -2.24
C SER A 494 -2.58 -36.14 -1.94
N GLU A 495 -2.86 -37.44 -1.89
CA GLU A 495 -1.81 -38.45 -1.79
C GLU A 495 -1.05 -38.57 -3.13
N ASP A 496 0.22 -38.93 -3.04
CA ASP A 496 1.01 -39.30 -4.21
C ASP A 496 0.39 -40.56 -4.85
N ILE A 497 0.02 -40.46 -6.11
CA ILE A 497 -0.49 -41.57 -6.90
C ILE A 497 0.71 -42.32 -7.47
N PRO A 498 0.81 -43.65 -7.37
CA PRO A 498 1.92 -44.41 -7.94
C PRO A 498 2.18 -44.03 -9.41
N GLY A 499 3.40 -43.57 -9.70
CA GLY A 499 3.79 -43.13 -11.03
C GLY A 499 3.50 -41.66 -11.38
N TRP A 500 2.88 -40.91 -10.46
CA TRP A 500 2.55 -39.49 -10.62
C TRP A 500 3.08 -38.64 -9.47
N LEU A 501 3.45 -37.40 -9.80
CA LEU A 501 3.73 -36.38 -8.81
C LEU A 501 2.51 -35.47 -8.69
N VAL A 502 2.09 -35.21 -7.47
CA VAL A 502 0.89 -34.41 -7.20
C VAL A 502 1.27 -33.09 -6.53
N ALA A 503 0.62 -32.01 -6.93
CA ALA A 503 0.66 -30.71 -6.28
C ALA A 503 -0.77 -30.19 -6.09
N ASN A 504 -1.01 -29.50 -4.98
CA ASN A 504 -2.28 -28.86 -4.68
C ASN A 504 -2.11 -27.33 -4.69
N GLU A 505 -3.14 -26.63 -5.16
CA GLU A 505 -3.26 -25.19 -5.00
C GLU A 505 -3.78 -24.89 -3.57
N GLY A 506 -3.19 -23.90 -2.93
CA GLY A 506 -3.78 -23.34 -1.71
C GLY A 506 -3.06 -23.64 -0.40
N ASN A 507 -1.76 -23.83 -0.45
CA ASN A 507 -0.93 -23.86 0.76
C ASN A 507 0.14 -22.81 0.73
#